data_b162f937a234feb9df0485f24e2833a4
#
_entry.id   b162f937a234feb9df0485f24e2833a4
#
_cell.length_a   1.000
_cell.length_b   1.000
_cell.length_c   1.000
_cell.angle_alpha   90.00
_cell.angle_beta   90.00
_cell.angle_gamma   90.00
#
_symmetry.space_group_name_H-M   'P 1'
#
loop_
_entity.id
_entity.type
_entity.pdbx_description
1 polymer ?
#
loop_
_entity_poly.entity_id
_entity_poly.type
_entity_poly.pdbx_seq_one_letter_code
_entity_poly.pdbx_strand_id
1 'polypeptide(L)'
;DVHLEQVNDAYPDNEFDYEIINYMEKMVELDDMIGLIMDELDANGELDETLFVIYPDHFPYMLDRDLYEEYIGIEIEDKELKRQTLIMYAEGMTPEVVSTPGSTVDIAPTILNMIDSSGEFTYYIGQDLFGSTENFVLFSDLSLTDGRSFLSMDETVFGEPFDMLAFEVVLERKIAALEIQKKILNSDYFKE
;
A
#
# COMPACT_ATOMS: atom_id res chain seq x y z
N ASP A 1 -23.56 -2.58 -20.02
CA ASP A 1 -22.45 -1.79 -19.50
C ASP A 1 -21.14 -2.27 -20.15
N VAL A 2 -20.31 -1.36 -20.65
CA VAL A 2 -19.06 -1.71 -21.35
C VAL A 2 -18.11 -2.46 -20.43
N HIS A 3 -17.99 -2.05 -19.18
CA HIS A 3 -17.09 -2.68 -18.19
C HIS A 3 -17.57 -4.09 -17.82
N LEU A 4 -18.88 -4.31 -17.70
CA LEU A 4 -19.44 -5.65 -17.51
C LEU A 4 -19.12 -6.57 -18.70
N GLU A 5 -19.15 -6.07 -19.92
CA GLU A 5 -18.78 -6.82 -21.12
C GLU A 5 -17.29 -7.21 -21.07
N GLN A 6 -16.40 -6.31 -20.68
CA GLN A 6 -14.98 -6.59 -20.49
C GLN A 6 -14.73 -7.66 -19.41
N VAL A 7 -15.44 -7.59 -18.27
CA VAL A 7 -15.35 -8.63 -17.22
C VAL A 7 -15.83 -9.99 -17.75
N ASN A 8 -16.95 -10.04 -18.46
CA ASN A 8 -17.48 -11.28 -19.01
C ASN A 8 -16.60 -11.86 -20.12
N ASP A 9 -15.95 -11.01 -20.93
CA ASP A 9 -15.01 -11.46 -21.95
C ASP A 9 -13.73 -12.04 -21.34
N ALA A 10 -13.25 -11.46 -20.25
CA ALA A 10 -12.09 -11.96 -19.52
C ALA A 10 -12.38 -13.28 -18.77
N TYR A 11 -13.63 -13.46 -18.32
CA TYR A 11 -14.08 -14.61 -17.53
C TYR A 11 -15.38 -15.20 -18.09
N PRO A 12 -15.40 -15.76 -19.31
CA PRO A 12 -16.64 -16.12 -20.02
C PRO A 12 -17.48 -17.22 -19.36
N ASP A 13 -16.84 -18.06 -18.56
CA ASP A 13 -17.49 -19.19 -17.86
C ASP A 13 -17.56 -18.95 -16.34
N ASN A 14 -17.50 -17.68 -15.89
CA ASN A 14 -17.55 -17.37 -14.47
C ASN A 14 -18.93 -17.64 -13.88
N GLU A 15 -18.93 -18.12 -12.65
CA GLU A 15 -20.11 -18.26 -11.78
C GLU A 15 -20.00 -17.32 -10.57
N PHE A 16 -19.29 -16.18 -10.72
CA PHE A 16 -19.06 -15.24 -9.63
C PHE A 16 -20.35 -14.60 -9.15
N ASP A 17 -20.42 -14.34 -7.85
CA ASP A 17 -21.52 -13.56 -7.29
C ASP A 17 -21.54 -12.14 -7.88
N TYR A 18 -22.75 -11.56 -7.93
CA TYR A 18 -22.97 -10.21 -8.45
C TYR A 18 -22.08 -9.16 -7.74
N GLU A 19 -21.80 -9.34 -6.45
CA GLU A 19 -20.97 -8.43 -5.67
C GLU A 19 -19.52 -8.44 -6.17
N ILE A 20 -18.97 -9.62 -6.47
CA ILE A 20 -17.63 -9.77 -7.06
C ILE A 20 -17.58 -9.16 -8.46
N ILE A 21 -18.57 -9.44 -9.30
CA ILE A 21 -18.65 -8.88 -10.66
C ILE A 21 -18.68 -7.35 -10.60
N ASN A 22 -19.52 -6.78 -9.74
CA ASN A 22 -19.63 -5.33 -9.59
C ASN A 22 -18.32 -4.69 -9.08
N TYR A 23 -17.61 -5.37 -8.21
CA TYR A 23 -16.28 -4.92 -7.78
C TYR A 23 -15.29 -4.93 -8.95
N MET A 24 -15.26 -5.99 -9.76
CA MET A 24 -14.41 -6.10 -10.94
C MET A 24 -14.71 -5.02 -11.97
N GLU A 25 -15.98 -4.72 -12.23
CA GLU A 25 -16.41 -3.63 -13.12
C GLU A 25 -15.80 -2.28 -12.67
N LYS A 26 -15.80 -2.01 -11.35
CA LYS A 26 -15.23 -0.79 -10.81
C LYS A 26 -13.70 -0.74 -10.95
N MET A 27 -13.03 -1.88 -10.90
CA MET A 27 -11.59 -1.95 -11.14
C MET A 27 -11.27 -1.71 -12.62
N VAL A 28 -12.06 -2.23 -13.54
CA VAL A 28 -11.92 -1.95 -15.00
C VAL A 28 -12.17 -0.46 -15.29
N GLU A 29 -13.21 0.13 -14.69
CA GLU A 29 -13.49 1.58 -14.83
C GLU A 29 -12.31 2.44 -14.31
N LEU A 30 -11.67 2.03 -13.22
CA LEU A 30 -10.47 2.68 -12.67
C LEU A 30 -9.28 2.56 -13.64
N ASP A 31 -9.07 1.38 -14.21
CA ASP A 31 -8.00 1.14 -15.19
C ASP A 31 -8.17 2.01 -16.44
N ASP A 32 -9.38 2.05 -17.01
CA ASP A 32 -9.72 2.91 -18.15
C ASP A 32 -9.49 4.40 -17.81
N MET A 33 -9.84 4.84 -16.59
CA MET A 33 -9.58 6.22 -16.14
C MET A 33 -8.09 6.53 -16.08
N ILE A 34 -7.28 5.62 -15.58
CA ILE A 34 -5.82 5.79 -15.52
C ILE A 34 -5.25 5.88 -16.95
N GLY A 35 -5.72 5.01 -17.85
CA GLY A 35 -5.33 5.05 -19.27
C GLY A 35 -5.64 6.40 -19.92
N LEU A 36 -6.84 6.94 -19.70
CA LEU A 36 -7.22 8.26 -20.23
C LEU A 36 -6.34 9.40 -19.69
N ILE A 37 -5.94 9.34 -18.41
CA ILE A 37 -5.02 10.32 -17.82
C ILE A 37 -3.65 10.22 -18.48
N MET A 38 -3.14 9.00 -18.69
CA MET A 38 -1.86 8.78 -19.35
C MET A 38 -1.87 9.27 -20.79
N ASP A 39 -2.92 8.99 -21.56
CA ASP A 39 -3.11 9.46 -22.93
C ASP A 39 -3.12 11.00 -23.02
N GLU A 40 -3.79 11.66 -22.08
CA GLU A 40 -3.83 13.14 -22.03
C GLU A 40 -2.47 13.73 -21.69
N LEU A 41 -1.73 13.14 -20.76
CA LEU A 41 -0.38 13.57 -20.40
C LEU A 41 0.60 13.36 -21.57
N ASP A 42 0.49 12.23 -22.27
CA ASP A 42 1.31 11.97 -23.49
C ASP A 42 1.02 12.98 -24.59
N ALA A 43 -0.27 13.25 -24.85
CA ALA A 43 -0.68 14.24 -25.85
C ALA A 43 -0.17 15.66 -25.55
N ASN A 44 0.00 15.99 -24.26
CA ASN A 44 0.56 17.26 -23.81
C ASN A 44 2.10 17.28 -23.73
N GLY A 45 2.75 16.12 -23.86
CA GLY A 45 4.21 15.96 -23.69
C GLY A 45 4.66 16.10 -22.23
N GLU A 46 3.82 15.66 -21.27
CA GLU A 46 4.04 15.73 -19.83
C GLU A 46 4.19 14.33 -19.19
N LEU A 47 3.98 13.25 -19.96
CA LEU A 47 4.03 11.89 -19.42
C LEU A 47 5.42 11.52 -18.92
N ASP A 48 6.48 11.94 -19.61
CA ASP A 48 7.89 11.69 -19.26
C ASP A 48 8.35 12.48 -18.01
N GLU A 49 7.61 13.50 -17.61
CA GLU A 49 7.83 14.29 -16.39
C GLU A 49 6.89 13.89 -15.24
N THR A 50 6.06 12.85 -15.43
CA THR A 50 5.02 12.47 -14.47
C THR A 50 5.37 11.17 -13.75
N LEU A 51 5.29 11.18 -12.41
CA LEU A 51 5.34 9.98 -11.57
C LEU A 51 3.91 9.63 -11.11
N PHE A 52 3.43 8.46 -11.51
CA PHE A 52 2.19 7.88 -11.00
C PHE A 52 2.48 7.12 -9.71
N VAL A 53 1.68 7.40 -8.68
CA VAL A 53 1.71 6.69 -7.39
C VAL A 53 0.30 6.22 -7.08
N ILE A 54 0.06 4.93 -7.25
CA ILE A 54 -1.26 4.33 -7.18
C ILE A 54 -1.31 3.39 -5.99
N TYR A 55 -2.19 3.65 -5.05
CA TYR A 55 -2.41 2.83 -3.87
C TYR A 55 -3.84 2.98 -3.37
N PRO A 56 -4.44 1.95 -2.78
CA PRO A 56 -5.77 2.05 -2.19
C PRO A 56 -5.70 2.82 -0.86
N ASP A 57 -6.78 3.51 -0.52
CA ASP A 57 -6.97 4.20 0.76
C ASP A 57 -7.29 3.21 1.91
N HIS A 58 -7.93 2.08 1.58
CA HIS A 58 -8.28 1.00 2.50
C HIS A 58 -8.53 -0.32 1.73
N PHE A 59 -8.61 -1.43 2.46
CA PHE A 59 -9.07 -2.69 1.87
C PHE A 59 -10.58 -2.66 1.57
N PRO A 60 -11.11 -3.53 0.68
CA PRO A 60 -12.50 -3.52 0.27
C PRO A 60 -13.43 -4.09 1.36
N TYR A 61 -13.57 -3.38 2.48
CA TYR A 61 -14.34 -3.79 3.67
C TYR A 61 -15.85 -3.93 3.42
N MET A 62 -16.35 -3.45 2.29
CA MET A 62 -17.75 -3.62 1.89
C MET A 62 -17.99 -4.92 1.12
N LEU A 63 -16.95 -5.56 0.61
CA LEU A 63 -17.02 -6.83 -0.07
C LEU A 63 -17.18 -7.95 0.96
N ASP A 64 -18.15 -8.85 0.74
CA ASP A 64 -18.36 -10.01 1.61
C ASP A 64 -17.10 -10.89 1.57
N ARG A 65 -16.58 -11.22 2.75
CA ARG A 65 -15.32 -11.96 2.88
C ARG A 65 -15.45 -13.37 2.31
N ASP A 66 -16.54 -14.06 2.61
CA ASP A 66 -16.72 -15.44 2.19
C ASP A 66 -16.78 -15.52 0.65
N LEU A 67 -17.47 -14.54 -0.01
CA LEU A 67 -17.49 -14.41 -1.46
C LEU A 67 -16.11 -14.11 -2.05
N TYR A 68 -15.33 -13.28 -1.38
CA TYR A 68 -13.98 -12.95 -1.83
C TYR A 68 -13.04 -14.15 -1.68
N GLU A 69 -13.10 -14.90 -0.58
CA GLU A 69 -12.35 -16.13 -0.37
C GLU A 69 -12.75 -17.22 -1.39
N GLU A 70 -14.02 -17.34 -1.71
CA GLU A 70 -14.50 -18.23 -2.77
C GLU A 70 -13.92 -17.86 -4.15
N TYR A 71 -13.93 -16.56 -4.47
CA TYR A 71 -13.37 -16.05 -5.73
C TYR A 71 -11.88 -16.34 -5.88
N ILE A 72 -11.06 -16.08 -4.85
CA ILE A 72 -9.62 -16.30 -4.91
C ILE A 72 -9.20 -17.75 -4.63
N GLY A 73 -10.14 -18.57 -4.11
CA GLY A 73 -9.91 -19.99 -3.83
C GLY A 73 -9.05 -20.28 -2.61
N ILE A 74 -8.83 -19.30 -1.73
CA ILE A 74 -8.07 -19.44 -0.49
C ILE A 74 -8.76 -18.72 0.67
N GLU A 75 -8.65 -19.26 1.88
CA GLU A 75 -9.06 -18.60 3.11
C GLU A 75 -8.04 -17.51 3.48
N ILE A 76 -8.51 -16.31 3.84
CA ILE A 76 -7.66 -15.15 4.11
C ILE A 76 -7.67 -14.84 5.61
N GLU A 77 -6.49 -14.71 6.20
CA GLU A 77 -6.38 -14.19 7.57
C GLU A 77 -6.57 -12.65 7.60
N ASP A 78 -7.08 -12.11 8.70
CA ASP A 78 -7.35 -10.67 8.87
C ASP A 78 -6.15 -9.77 8.55
N LYS A 79 -4.95 -10.25 8.81
CA LYS A 79 -3.70 -9.53 8.49
C LYS A 79 -3.47 -9.41 6.98
N GLU A 80 -3.85 -10.43 6.21
CA GLU A 80 -3.70 -10.44 4.74
C GLU A 80 -4.73 -9.53 4.06
N LEU A 81 -5.92 -9.38 4.63
CA LEU A 81 -6.91 -8.40 4.14
C LEU A 81 -6.36 -6.97 4.14
N LYS A 82 -5.49 -6.64 5.10
CA LYS A 82 -4.85 -5.32 5.20
C LYS A 82 -3.69 -5.13 4.22
N ARG A 83 -3.25 -6.20 3.55
CA ARG A 83 -2.16 -6.16 2.59
C ARG A 83 -2.65 -5.58 1.27
N GLN A 84 -2.04 -4.48 0.86
CA GLN A 84 -2.42 -3.75 -0.32
C GLN A 84 -1.22 -3.57 -1.26
N THR A 85 -1.49 -3.26 -2.51
CA THR A 85 -0.46 -3.03 -3.52
C THR A 85 -0.19 -1.54 -3.67
N LEU A 86 1.09 -1.15 -3.66
CA LEU A 86 1.56 0.15 -4.09
C LEU A 86 2.19 -0.01 -5.47
N ILE A 87 1.73 0.76 -6.44
CA ILE A 87 2.30 0.80 -7.79
C ILE A 87 2.91 2.18 -8.00
N MET A 88 4.17 2.22 -8.43
CA MET A 88 4.83 3.44 -8.87
C MET A 88 5.25 3.27 -10.32
N TYR A 89 4.92 4.25 -11.15
CA TYR A 89 5.24 4.23 -12.57
C TYR A 89 5.68 5.62 -13.04
N ALA A 90 6.79 5.66 -13.75
CA ALA A 90 7.17 6.78 -14.59
C ALA A 90 7.74 6.25 -15.91
N GLU A 91 7.66 7.03 -16.98
CA GLU A 91 8.20 6.62 -18.26
C GLU A 91 9.70 6.33 -18.16
N GLY A 92 10.14 5.20 -18.72
CA GLY A 92 11.53 4.76 -18.67
C GLY A 92 11.96 4.06 -17.36
N MET A 93 11.09 3.90 -16.37
CA MET A 93 11.40 3.09 -15.19
C MET A 93 11.62 1.63 -15.56
N THR A 94 12.65 1.02 -14.96
CA THR A 94 12.84 -0.42 -15.05
C THR A 94 11.87 -1.14 -14.12
N PRO A 95 11.06 -2.10 -14.61
CA PRO A 95 10.14 -2.84 -13.75
C PRO A 95 10.88 -3.61 -12.65
N GLU A 96 10.47 -3.42 -11.42
CA GLU A 96 10.99 -4.10 -10.24
C GLU A 96 9.86 -4.44 -9.27
N VAL A 97 9.98 -5.58 -8.58
CA VAL A 97 9.08 -5.95 -7.48
C VAL A 97 9.81 -5.72 -6.17
N VAL A 98 9.37 -4.71 -5.42
CA VAL A 98 9.89 -4.40 -4.09
C VAL A 98 9.09 -5.18 -3.06
N SER A 99 9.75 -6.10 -2.36
CA SER A 99 9.14 -6.95 -1.33
C SER A 99 9.30 -6.40 0.10
N THR A 100 9.95 -5.25 0.24
CA THR A 100 10.05 -4.55 1.54
C THR A 100 8.64 -4.18 2.02
N PRO A 101 8.21 -4.63 3.20
CA PRO A 101 6.90 -4.26 3.72
C PRO A 101 6.85 -2.75 3.97
N GLY A 102 5.74 -2.14 3.62
CA GLY A 102 5.54 -0.70 3.80
C GLY A 102 4.12 -0.38 4.23
N SER A 103 3.93 0.85 4.62
CA SER A 103 2.63 1.43 4.94
C SER A 103 2.48 2.81 4.30
N THR A 104 1.31 3.40 4.41
CA THR A 104 1.04 4.72 3.81
C THR A 104 1.99 5.82 4.30
N VAL A 105 2.59 5.70 5.49
CA VAL A 105 3.57 6.67 6.00
C VAL A 105 4.92 6.60 5.28
N ASP A 106 5.20 5.50 4.59
CA ASP A 106 6.44 5.27 3.84
C ASP A 106 6.36 5.83 2.40
N ILE A 107 5.17 6.14 1.90
CA ILE A 107 4.96 6.62 0.52
C ILE A 107 5.66 7.96 0.30
N ALA A 108 5.43 8.94 1.17
CA ALA A 108 6.00 10.28 1.00
C ALA A 108 7.54 10.30 1.03
N PRO A 109 8.24 9.66 2.00
CA PRO A 109 9.71 9.58 1.96
C PRO A 109 10.23 8.80 0.75
N THR A 110 9.50 7.78 0.27
CA THR A 110 9.86 7.05 -0.95
C THR A 110 9.79 7.94 -2.19
N ILE A 111 8.70 8.69 -2.37
CA ILE A 111 8.55 9.66 -3.48
C ILE A 111 9.67 10.70 -3.42
N LEU A 112 9.90 11.29 -2.26
CA LEU A 112 10.93 12.32 -2.10
C LEU A 112 12.32 11.81 -2.46
N ASN A 113 12.66 10.58 -2.08
CA ASN A 113 13.93 9.99 -2.48
C ASN A 113 14.04 9.73 -3.98
N MET A 114 12.93 9.43 -4.66
CA MET A 114 12.90 9.24 -6.11
C MET A 114 13.12 10.56 -6.87
N ILE A 115 12.56 11.67 -6.39
CA ILE A 115 12.62 12.96 -7.09
C ILE A 115 13.78 13.85 -6.61
N ASP A 116 14.23 13.71 -5.36
CA ASP A 116 15.35 14.45 -4.79
C ASP A 116 16.06 13.63 -3.70
N SER A 117 17.16 13.00 -4.06
CA SER A 117 17.97 12.19 -3.14
C SER A 117 18.68 12.98 -2.04
N SER A 118 18.60 14.31 -2.05
CA SER A 118 19.18 15.20 -1.04
C SER A 118 18.21 15.53 0.10
N GLY A 119 16.98 15.00 0.08
CA GLY A 119 15.93 15.29 1.05
C GLY A 119 16.28 14.92 2.50
N GLU A 120 15.97 15.78 3.44
CA GLU A 120 16.03 15.46 4.87
C GLU A 120 14.75 14.75 5.29
N PHE A 121 14.82 13.44 5.55
CA PHE A 121 13.68 12.63 5.98
C PHE A 121 13.45 12.64 7.50
N THR A 122 14.13 13.50 8.23
CA THR A 122 14.12 13.58 9.71
C THR A 122 12.72 13.80 10.29
N TYR A 123 11.83 14.40 9.54
CA TYR A 123 10.46 14.69 9.98
C TYR A 123 9.43 13.64 9.58
N TYR A 124 9.83 12.59 8.88
CA TYR A 124 8.93 11.53 8.46
C TYR A 124 8.99 10.34 9.44
N ILE A 125 7.84 9.75 9.73
CA ILE A 125 7.76 8.51 10.51
C ILE A 125 8.17 7.32 9.64
N GLY A 126 7.79 7.39 8.37
CA GLY A 126 8.08 6.40 7.36
C GLY A 126 9.51 6.49 6.85
N GLN A 127 9.88 5.49 6.08
CA GLN A 127 11.19 5.38 5.45
C GLN A 127 11.05 5.11 3.95
N ASP A 128 12.12 5.32 3.21
CA ASP A 128 12.19 4.98 1.80
C ASP A 128 12.14 3.46 1.60
N LEU A 129 11.19 2.98 0.80
CA LEU A 129 10.98 1.56 0.53
C LEU A 129 12.04 0.97 -0.41
N PHE A 130 12.70 1.79 -1.23
CA PHE A 130 13.79 1.34 -2.12
C PHE A 130 15.15 1.31 -1.40
N GLY A 131 15.34 2.11 -0.37
CA GLY A 131 16.61 2.24 0.35
C GLY A 131 16.80 1.24 1.48
N SER A 132 15.74 0.63 1.98
CA SER A 132 15.78 -0.25 3.15
C SER A 132 15.46 -1.69 2.78
N THR A 133 16.28 -2.61 3.29
CA THR A 133 16.01 -4.05 3.19
C THR A 133 15.15 -4.58 4.34
N GLU A 134 15.00 -3.80 5.41
CA GLU A 134 14.23 -4.17 6.59
C GLU A 134 13.29 -3.03 6.97
N ASN A 135 12.02 -3.28 6.96
CA ASN A 135 11.00 -2.38 7.46
C ASN A 135 9.96 -3.14 8.28
N PHE A 136 9.35 -2.41 9.20
CA PHE A 136 8.26 -2.92 10.03
C PHE A 136 7.05 -2.01 9.86
N VAL A 137 5.92 -2.61 9.60
CA VAL A 137 4.63 -1.90 9.55
C VAL A 137 4.00 -1.96 10.94
N LEU A 138 3.74 -0.80 11.52
CA LEU A 138 2.99 -0.64 12.75
C LEU A 138 1.53 -0.32 12.43
N PHE A 139 0.61 -1.15 12.89
CA PHE A 139 -0.82 -0.93 12.75
C PHE A 139 -1.37 -0.04 13.87
N SER A 140 -2.58 0.48 13.69
CA SER A 140 -3.24 1.36 14.66
C SER A 140 -3.57 0.70 16.00
N ASP A 141 -3.68 -0.63 16.00
CA ASP A 141 -3.85 -1.46 17.18
C ASP A 141 -2.52 -1.84 17.86
N LEU A 142 -1.42 -1.23 17.43
CA LEU A 142 -0.05 -1.50 17.86
C LEU A 142 0.48 -2.90 17.51
N SER A 143 -0.23 -3.67 16.71
CA SER A 143 0.34 -4.86 16.10
C SER A 143 1.40 -4.49 15.06
N LEU A 144 2.31 -5.41 14.78
CA LEU A 144 3.45 -5.18 13.89
C LEU A 144 3.66 -6.34 12.92
N THR A 145 4.22 -6.03 11.75
CA THR A 145 4.71 -7.05 10.81
C THR A 145 6.01 -6.61 10.14
N ASP A 146 6.88 -7.58 9.86
CA ASP A 146 8.05 -7.44 8.99
C ASP A 146 7.79 -8.00 7.58
N GLY A 147 6.53 -8.31 7.27
CA GLY A 147 6.12 -8.95 6.02
C GLY A 147 6.21 -10.48 6.01
N ARG A 148 6.87 -11.11 6.99
CA ARG A 148 6.97 -12.57 7.17
C ARG A 148 6.26 -13.04 8.41
N SER A 149 6.32 -12.25 9.44
CA SER A 149 5.74 -12.52 10.74
C SER A 149 4.84 -11.37 11.15
N PHE A 150 3.83 -11.69 11.94
CA PHE A 150 2.89 -10.73 12.50
C PHE A 150 2.84 -10.94 14.02
N LEU A 151 3.04 -9.87 14.77
CA LEU A 151 2.88 -9.86 16.22
C LEU A 151 1.66 -9.04 16.59
N SER A 152 0.70 -9.68 17.22
CA SER A 152 -0.48 -9.02 17.77
C SER A 152 -0.21 -8.42 19.16
N MET A 153 -1.12 -7.58 19.64
CA MET A 153 -1.02 -6.92 20.93
C MET A 153 -1.02 -7.88 22.14
N ASP A 154 -1.55 -9.09 21.99
CA ASP A 154 -1.53 -10.15 23.01
C ASP A 154 -0.26 -11.03 22.95
N GLU A 155 0.78 -10.56 22.23
CA GLU A 155 2.04 -11.25 22.04
C GLU A 155 1.93 -12.57 21.25
N THR A 156 0.81 -12.79 20.56
CA THR A 156 0.68 -13.94 19.66
C THR A 156 1.46 -13.69 18.38
N VAL A 157 2.39 -14.56 18.05
CA VAL A 157 3.19 -14.53 16.83
C VAL A 157 2.60 -15.48 15.80
N PHE A 158 2.36 -14.97 14.60
CA PHE A 158 1.95 -15.74 13.44
C PHE A 158 3.06 -15.67 12.37
N GLY A 159 3.31 -16.76 11.67
CA GLY A 159 4.31 -16.83 10.62
C GLY A 159 5.65 -17.39 11.09
N GLU A 160 6.76 -16.84 10.58
CA GLU A 160 8.11 -17.30 10.90
C GLU A 160 8.54 -16.92 12.35
N PRO A 161 9.54 -17.62 12.94
CA PRO A 161 10.08 -17.22 14.24
C PRO A 161 10.57 -15.79 14.24
N PHE A 162 10.18 -15.05 15.25
CA PHE A 162 10.39 -13.61 15.38
C PHE A 162 11.52 -13.30 16.37
N ASP A 163 12.39 -12.34 16.01
CA ASP A 163 13.33 -11.78 16.98
C ASP A 163 12.60 -10.73 17.86
N MET A 164 12.11 -11.17 18.99
CA MET A 164 11.36 -10.33 19.93
C MET A 164 12.15 -9.12 20.42
N LEU A 165 13.47 -9.25 20.56
CA LEU A 165 14.31 -8.12 21.03
C LEU A 165 14.45 -7.05 19.94
N ALA A 166 14.70 -7.47 18.70
CA ALA A 166 14.74 -6.54 17.56
C ALA A 166 13.38 -5.83 17.41
N PHE A 167 12.31 -6.56 17.61
CA PHE A 167 10.94 -6.08 17.55
C PHE A 167 10.64 -4.99 18.60
N GLU A 168 10.94 -5.23 19.87
CA GLU A 168 10.75 -4.25 20.94
C GLU A 168 11.48 -2.93 20.63
N VAL A 169 12.71 -3.01 20.14
CA VAL A 169 13.51 -1.83 19.75
C VAL A 169 12.83 -1.05 18.62
N VAL A 170 12.27 -1.73 17.62
CA VAL A 170 11.57 -1.09 16.50
C VAL A 170 10.26 -0.47 16.98
N LEU A 171 9.49 -1.17 17.79
CA LEU A 171 8.25 -0.66 18.37
C LEU A 171 8.49 0.62 19.17
N GLU A 172 9.48 0.62 20.07
CA GLU A 172 9.85 1.82 20.85
C GLU A 172 10.22 2.99 19.95
N ARG A 173 11.00 2.76 18.89
CA ARG A 173 11.37 3.80 17.91
C ARG A 173 10.17 4.37 17.18
N LYS A 174 9.27 3.52 16.72
CA LYS A 174 8.06 3.95 15.99
C LYS A 174 7.10 4.72 16.92
N ILE A 175 6.93 4.28 18.15
CA ILE A 175 6.14 5.01 19.16
C ILE A 175 6.79 6.37 19.45
N ALA A 176 8.10 6.44 19.64
CA ALA A 176 8.79 7.70 19.86
C ALA A 176 8.65 8.67 18.66
N ALA A 177 8.75 8.15 17.43
CA ALA A 177 8.53 8.95 16.22
C ALA A 177 7.09 9.50 16.14
N LEU A 178 6.08 8.69 16.47
CA LEU A 178 4.68 9.13 16.56
C LEU A 178 4.49 10.25 17.58
N GLU A 179 5.11 10.15 18.75
CA GLU A 179 5.04 11.19 19.77
C GLU A 179 5.72 12.51 19.34
N ILE A 180 6.82 12.42 18.59
CA ILE A 180 7.48 13.59 17.99
C ILE A 180 6.55 14.23 16.96
N GLN A 181 5.95 13.45 16.06
CA GLN A 181 5.02 13.96 15.05
C GLN A 181 3.81 14.63 15.68
N LYS A 182 3.23 14.07 16.72
CA LYS A 182 2.15 14.72 17.48
C LYS A 182 2.57 16.07 18.05
N LYS A 183 3.79 16.19 18.58
CA LYS A 183 4.32 17.46 19.09
C LYS A 183 4.51 18.48 17.96
N ILE A 184 5.06 18.07 16.82
CA ILE A 184 5.22 18.92 15.64
C ILE A 184 3.87 19.47 15.18
N LEU A 185 2.87 18.60 15.00
CA LEU A 185 1.53 18.99 14.56
C LEU A 185 0.81 19.91 15.55
N ASN A 186 0.98 19.68 16.86
CA ASN A 186 0.31 20.46 17.89
C ASN A 186 1.00 21.79 18.25
N SER A 187 2.25 21.96 17.85
CA SER A 187 3.07 23.13 18.23
C SER A 187 3.16 24.21 17.14
N ASP A 188 2.47 24.04 16.01
CA ASP A 188 2.67 24.91 14.83
C ASP A 188 4.17 25.04 14.44
N TYR A 189 4.93 23.96 14.58
CA TYR A 189 6.40 23.93 14.47
C TYR A 189 6.94 24.58 13.19
N PHE A 190 6.21 24.47 12.07
CA PHE A 190 6.59 25.06 10.78
C PHE A 190 5.99 26.45 10.53
N LYS A 191 5.34 27.05 11.52
CA LYS A 191 4.78 28.38 11.39
C LYS A 191 5.87 29.42 11.70
N GLU A 192 6.28 30.17 10.68
CA GLU A 192 7.10 31.37 10.82
C GLU A 192 6.28 32.54 11.38
#